data_b668e917b12b4fe4aefce8985cc1ad54
#
_entry.id   b668e917b12b4fe4aefce8985cc1ad54
#
_cell.length_a   1.000
_cell.length_b   1.000
_cell.length_c   1.000
_cell.angle_alpha   90.00
_cell.angle_beta   90.00
_cell.angle_gamma   90.00
#
_symmetry.space_group_name_H-M   'P 1'
#
loop_
_entity.id
_entity.type
_entity.pdbx_description
1 polymer ?
#
loop_
_entity_poly.entity_id
_entity_poly.type
_entity_poly.pdbx_seq_one_letter_code
_entity_poly.pdbx_strand_id
1 'polypeptide(L)'
;MNTPPVVSPPEWQRERDALLVAEKELTRAQDALAARRRRLPMVEFGNHYRFDSPTGPVTLLDLFGDQPQLVVYQFMDNGPNEYCPGCTFFTNNLPADVPNLLAQGSASWTLVS
;
A
#
# COMPACT_ATOMS: atom_id res chain seq x y z
N MET A 1 -12.29 21.29 25.73
CA MET A 1 -11.96 19.85 25.63
C MET A 1 -12.66 19.11 26.76
N ASN A 2 -13.46 18.11 26.44
CA ASN A 2 -14.09 17.29 27.47
C ASN A 2 -13.06 16.25 27.93
N THR A 3 -12.53 16.42 29.14
CA THR A 3 -11.60 15.45 29.73
C THR A 3 -12.39 14.23 30.21
N PRO A 4 -11.97 13.01 29.90
CA PRO A 4 -12.61 11.80 30.41
C PRO A 4 -12.69 11.79 31.95
N PRO A 5 -13.71 11.15 32.54
CA PRO A 5 -13.82 11.09 33.99
C PRO A 5 -12.66 10.31 34.61
N VAL A 6 -12.21 10.74 35.79
CA VAL A 6 -11.28 9.97 36.59
C VAL A 6 -12.07 8.96 37.41
N VAL A 7 -11.70 7.67 37.28
CA VAL A 7 -12.39 6.54 37.94
C VAL A 7 -11.41 5.74 38.79
N SER A 8 -11.91 4.79 39.57
CA SER A 8 -11.07 3.88 40.33
C SER A 8 -10.33 2.88 39.42
N PRO A 9 -9.15 2.35 39.84
CA PRO A 9 -8.42 1.34 39.05
C PRO A 9 -9.25 0.10 38.68
N PRO A 10 -10.11 -0.47 39.54
CA PRO A 10 -10.96 -1.58 39.14
C PRO A 10 -12.04 -1.22 38.13
N GLU A 11 -12.56 0.01 38.16
CA GLU A 11 -13.48 0.53 37.15
C GLU A 11 -12.80 0.70 35.80
N TRP A 12 -11.62 1.33 35.80
CA TRP A 12 -10.80 1.48 34.61
C TRP A 12 -10.49 0.13 33.97
N GLN A 13 -10.13 -0.87 34.77
CA GLN A 13 -9.79 -2.20 34.25
C GLN A 13 -11.02 -2.86 33.58
N ARG A 14 -12.22 -2.75 34.18
CA ARG A 14 -13.44 -3.27 33.55
C ARG A 14 -13.73 -2.64 32.20
N GLU A 15 -13.63 -1.31 32.13
CA GLU A 15 -13.83 -0.58 30.87
C GLU A 15 -12.77 -0.96 29.83
N ARG A 16 -11.52 -1.10 30.24
CA ARG A 16 -10.42 -1.55 29.36
C ARG A 16 -10.63 -2.97 28.83
N ASP A 17 -11.11 -3.87 29.67
CA ASP A 17 -11.41 -5.26 29.28
C ASP A 17 -12.57 -5.31 28.28
N ALA A 18 -13.61 -4.53 28.50
CA ALA A 18 -14.73 -4.39 27.57
C ALA A 18 -14.27 -3.82 26.21
N LEU A 19 -13.42 -2.79 26.22
CA LEU A 19 -12.85 -2.21 25.01
C LEU A 19 -11.98 -3.26 24.27
N LEU A 20 -11.18 -4.04 24.98
CA LEU A 20 -10.35 -5.09 24.38
C LEU A 20 -11.19 -6.15 23.64
N VAL A 21 -12.38 -6.49 24.15
CA VAL A 21 -13.29 -7.39 23.43
C VAL A 21 -13.71 -6.78 22.10
N ALA A 22 -14.12 -5.52 22.08
CA ALA A 22 -14.51 -4.81 20.85
C ALA A 22 -13.35 -4.68 19.87
N GLU A 23 -12.13 -4.37 20.34
CA GLU A 23 -10.91 -4.32 19.52
C GLU A 23 -10.62 -5.66 18.83
N LYS A 24 -10.78 -6.77 19.56
CA LYS A 24 -10.61 -8.12 19.00
C LYS A 24 -11.68 -8.48 17.96
N GLU A 25 -12.93 -8.07 18.18
CA GLU A 25 -14.01 -8.27 17.22
C GLU A 25 -13.75 -7.50 15.92
N LEU A 26 -13.30 -6.25 16.02
CA LEU A 26 -12.91 -5.46 14.86
C LEU A 26 -11.77 -6.11 14.08
N THR A 27 -10.74 -6.59 14.76
CA THR A 27 -9.61 -7.29 14.13
C THR A 27 -10.11 -8.51 13.34
N ARG A 28 -10.97 -9.34 13.93
CA ARG A 28 -11.55 -10.51 13.25
C ARG A 28 -12.38 -10.11 12.02
N ALA A 29 -13.15 -9.02 12.12
CA ALA A 29 -13.93 -8.51 11.00
C ALA A 29 -13.02 -8.01 9.85
N GLN A 30 -11.92 -7.33 10.17
CA GLN A 30 -10.91 -6.90 9.20
C GLN A 30 -10.24 -8.10 8.50
N ASP A 31 -9.88 -9.13 9.26
CA ASP A 31 -9.28 -10.36 8.71
C ASP A 31 -10.25 -11.08 7.77
N ALA A 32 -11.53 -11.16 8.15
CA ALA A 32 -12.58 -11.75 7.32
C ALA A 32 -12.77 -10.96 6.02
N LEU A 33 -12.74 -9.63 6.08
CA LEU A 33 -12.82 -8.77 4.91
C LEU A 33 -11.58 -8.93 4.00
N ALA A 34 -10.40 -8.98 4.58
CA ALA A 34 -9.16 -9.24 3.84
C ALA A 34 -9.19 -10.61 3.14
N ALA A 35 -9.71 -11.64 3.81
CA ALA A 35 -9.90 -12.95 3.23
C ALA A 35 -10.92 -12.94 2.06
N ARG A 36 -11.99 -12.14 2.15
CA ARG A 36 -12.93 -11.94 1.03
C ARG A 36 -12.26 -11.26 -0.16
N ARG A 37 -11.44 -10.22 0.07
CA ARG A 37 -10.68 -9.53 -0.99
C ARG A 37 -9.75 -10.48 -1.73
N ARG A 38 -9.04 -11.36 -1.04
CA ARG A 38 -8.14 -12.36 -1.67
C ARG A 38 -8.89 -13.38 -2.53
N ARG A 39 -10.19 -13.56 -2.31
CA ARG A 39 -11.06 -14.47 -3.10
C ARG A 39 -11.89 -13.75 -4.16
N LEU A 40 -11.68 -12.46 -4.38
CA LEU A 40 -12.34 -11.77 -5.49
C LEU A 40 -11.92 -12.43 -6.82
N PRO A 41 -12.86 -12.60 -7.76
CA PRO A 41 -12.51 -13.05 -9.09
C PRO A 41 -11.61 -12.01 -9.79
N MET A 42 -10.75 -12.48 -10.66
CA MET A 42 -9.91 -11.63 -11.49
C MET A 42 -10.65 -11.25 -12.78
N VAL A 43 -10.29 -10.09 -13.32
CA VAL A 43 -10.70 -9.66 -14.65
C VAL A 43 -9.47 -9.65 -15.55
N GLU A 44 -9.63 -10.14 -16.78
CA GLU A 44 -8.56 -10.06 -17.77
C GLU A 44 -8.34 -8.61 -18.21
N PHE A 45 -7.10 -8.16 -18.16
CA PHE A 45 -6.68 -6.84 -18.60
C PHE A 45 -5.98 -6.95 -19.97
N GLY A 46 -6.43 -6.16 -20.95
CA GLY A 46 -5.81 -6.13 -22.25
C GLY A 46 -4.37 -5.58 -22.20
N ASN A 47 -3.47 -6.13 -23.02
CA ASN A 47 -2.07 -5.69 -23.10
C ASN A 47 -1.86 -4.55 -24.12
N HIS A 48 -2.79 -3.58 -24.15
CA HIS A 48 -2.70 -2.42 -25.06
C HIS A 48 -2.04 -1.18 -24.44
N TYR A 49 -1.75 -1.22 -23.15
CA TYR A 49 -1.08 -0.12 -22.46
C TYR A 49 0.39 -0.05 -22.84
N ARG A 50 0.85 1.16 -23.15
CA ARG A 50 2.23 1.47 -23.51
C ARG A 50 2.76 2.57 -22.60
N PHE A 51 4.02 2.46 -22.27
CA PHE A 51 4.75 3.42 -21.45
C PHE A 51 6.06 3.75 -22.12
N ASP A 52 6.50 4.99 -22.01
CA ASP A 52 7.82 5.40 -22.46
C ASP A 52 8.83 5.10 -21.35
N SER A 53 9.94 4.49 -21.71
CA SER A 53 11.05 4.22 -20.79
C SER A 53 12.36 4.75 -21.36
N PRO A 54 13.41 4.92 -20.54
CA PRO A 54 14.73 5.35 -21.02
C PRO A 54 15.34 4.45 -22.11
N THR A 55 14.87 3.20 -22.19
CA THR A 55 15.33 2.21 -23.18
C THR A 55 14.37 2.02 -24.35
N GLY A 56 13.28 2.78 -24.41
CA GLY A 56 12.25 2.71 -25.43
C GLY A 56 10.87 2.32 -24.89
N PRO A 57 9.86 2.19 -25.77
CA PRO A 57 8.51 1.85 -25.37
C PRO A 57 8.43 0.46 -24.72
N VAL A 58 7.68 0.36 -23.63
CA VAL A 58 7.41 -0.89 -22.91
C VAL A 58 5.91 -1.09 -22.73
N THR A 59 5.48 -2.35 -22.59
CA THR A 59 4.09 -2.70 -22.30
C THR A 59 3.86 -2.78 -20.81
N LEU A 60 2.58 -2.81 -20.39
CA LEU A 60 2.24 -3.10 -19.00
C LEU A 60 2.82 -4.46 -18.55
N LEU A 61 2.80 -5.45 -19.43
CA LEU A 61 3.34 -6.78 -19.12
C LEU A 61 4.85 -6.75 -18.89
N ASP A 62 5.59 -5.96 -19.68
CA ASP A 62 7.04 -5.81 -19.51
C ASP A 62 7.41 -5.22 -18.15
N LEU A 63 6.55 -4.38 -17.55
CA LEU A 63 6.80 -3.81 -16.23
C LEU A 63 6.76 -4.85 -15.11
N PHE A 64 6.06 -5.96 -15.31
CA PHE A 64 6.07 -7.06 -14.35
C PHE A 64 7.42 -7.80 -14.35
N GLY A 65 8.18 -7.78 -15.46
CA GLY A 65 9.35 -8.63 -15.62
C GLY A 65 8.96 -10.10 -15.48
N ASP A 66 9.68 -10.82 -14.64
CA ASP A 66 9.40 -12.23 -14.33
C ASP A 66 8.54 -12.40 -13.04
N GLN A 67 7.96 -11.32 -12.53
CA GLN A 67 7.23 -11.34 -11.26
C GLN A 67 5.71 -11.39 -11.47
N PRO A 68 4.95 -12.14 -10.63
CA PRO A 68 3.49 -12.22 -10.73
C PRO A 68 2.76 -10.96 -10.20
N GLN A 69 3.48 -10.05 -9.55
CA GLN A 69 2.92 -8.83 -8.97
C GLN A 69 3.72 -7.60 -9.41
N LEU A 70 3.04 -6.47 -9.52
CA LEU A 70 3.65 -5.19 -9.86
C LEU A 70 3.23 -4.14 -8.82
N VAL A 71 4.21 -3.51 -8.21
CA VAL A 71 4.02 -2.31 -7.38
C VAL A 71 4.35 -1.09 -8.21
N VAL A 72 3.37 -0.20 -8.36
CA VAL A 72 3.52 1.04 -9.14
C VAL A 72 3.41 2.23 -8.19
N TYR A 73 4.37 3.14 -8.25
CA TYR A 73 4.26 4.45 -7.65
C TYR A 73 4.08 5.51 -8.75
N GLN A 74 2.92 6.16 -8.75
CA GLN A 74 2.64 7.27 -9.65
C GLN A 74 3.21 8.55 -9.06
N PHE A 75 4.26 9.08 -9.69
CA PHE A 75 4.80 10.38 -9.34
C PHE A 75 3.89 11.47 -9.92
N MET A 76 3.53 12.47 -9.12
CA MET A 76 2.69 13.57 -9.60
C MET A 76 3.53 14.46 -10.53
N ASP A 77 3.09 14.57 -11.78
CA ASP A 77 3.66 15.49 -12.76
C ASP A 77 3.01 16.88 -12.60
N ASN A 78 3.79 17.84 -12.16
CA ASN A 78 3.41 19.26 -12.06
C ASN A 78 4.03 20.10 -13.19
N GLY A 79 4.62 19.46 -14.19
CA GLY A 79 5.32 20.11 -15.31
C GLY A 79 6.85 20.07 -15.19
N PRO A 80 7.56 20.54 -16.22
CA PRO A 80 9.00 20.27 -16.41
C PRO A 80 9.92 20.91 -15.34
N ASN A 81 9.43 21.86 -14.56
CA ASN A 81 10.23 22.59 -13.57
C ASN A 81 9.68 22.51 -12.14
N GLU A 82 8.63 21.73 -11.93
CA GLU A 82 7.98 21.61 -10.62
C GLU A 82 7.86 20.15 -10.19
N TYR A 83 8.76 19.71 -9.32
CA TYR A 83 8.64 18.39 -8.70
C TYR A 83 7.68 18.42 -7.52
N CYS A 84 6.79 17.43 -7.43
CA CYS A 84 5.91 17.26 -6.30
C CYS A 84 6.75 17.03 -5.01
N PRO A 85 6.71 17.94 -4.01
CA PRO A 85 7.54 17.80 -2.81
C PRO A 85 7.22 16.52 -2.01
N GLY A 86 5.94 16.11 -1.94
CA GLY A 86 5.51 14.88 -1.28
C GLY A 86 6.03 13.63 -1.95
N CYS A 87 5.95 13.56 -3.28
CA CYS A 87 6.50 12.45 -4.06
C CYS A 87 8.02 12.37 -3.93
N THR A 88 8.70 13.51 -4.01
CA THR A 88 10.15 13.61 -3.81
C THR A 88 10.54 13.13 -2.40
N PHE A 89 9.83 13.59 -1.37
CA PHE A 89 10.05 13.13 0.00
C PHE A 89 9.87 11.62 0.10
N PHE A 90 8.77 11.08 -0.43
CA PHE A 90 8.50 9.64 -0.39
C PHE A 90 9.61 8.84 -1.07
N THR A 91 9.96 9.17 -2.31
CA THR A 91 10.96 8.42 -3.08
C THR A 91 12.37 8.51 -2.48
N ASN A 92 12.75 9.67 -1.92
CA ASN A 92 14.04 9.85 -1.26
C ASN A 92 14.17 9.10 0.08
N ASN A 93 13.05 8.70 0.68
CA ASN A 93 13.03 7.94 1.93
C ASN A 93 12.77 6.44 1.72
N LEU A 94 12.65 5.98 0.46
CA LEU A 94 12.63 4.56 0.19
C LEU A 94 14.02 3.93 0.43
N PRO A 95 14.08 2.69 0.93
CA PRO A 95 15.34 1.94 0.96
C PRO A 95 15.94 1.83 -0.44
N ALA A 96 17.24 1.97 -0.56
CA ALA A 96 17.94 1.85 -1.86
C ALA A 96 17.74 0.48 -2.53
N ASP A 97 17.38 -0.54 -1.75
CA ASP A 97 17.23 -1.92 -2.18
C ASP A 97 15.78 -2.37 -2.34
N VAL A 98 14.82 -1.43 -2.45
CA VAL A 98 13.40 -1.74 -2.64
C VAL A 98 13.14 -2.75 -3.76
N PRO A 99 13.76 -2.66 -4.96
CA PRO A 99 13.54 -3.65 -6.01
C PRO A 99 13.86 -5.09 -5.57
N ASN A 100 14.97 -5.31 -4.90
CA ASN A 100 15.35 -6.64 -4.44
C ASN A 100 14.48 -7.13 -3.28
N LEU A 101 14.09 -6.24 -2.37
CA LEU A 101 13.17 -6.58 -1.27
C LEU A 101 11.81 -7.00 -1.80
N LEU A 102 11.28 -6.32 -2.81
CA LEU A 102 10.02 -6.67 -3.45
C LEU A 102 10.14 -7.95 -4.28
N ALA A 103 11.27 -8.16 -4.98
CA ALA A 103 11.51 -9.38 -5.73
C ALA A 103 11.53 -10.63 -4.84
N GLN A 104 12.03 -10.54 -3.60
CA GLN A 104 11.92 -11.61 -2.61
C GLN A 104 10.46 -11.91 -2.22
N GLY A 105 9.58 -10.92 -2.27
CA GLY A 105 8.12 -11.04 -2.12
C GLY A 105 7.37 -11.38 -3.41
N SER A 106 8.07 -11.73 -4.50
CA SER A 106 7.49 -12.00 -5.82
C SER A 106 6.77 -10.80 -6.41
N ALA A 107 7.34 -9.60 -6.28
CA ALA A 107 6.81 -8.37 -6.86
C ALA A 107 7.88 -7.60 -7.62
N SER A 108 7.50 -6.99 -8.75
CA SER A 108 8.27 -5.99 -9.46
C SER A 108 7.96 -4.59 -8.93
N TRP A 109 8.86 -3.64 -9.15
CA TRP A 109 8.70 -2.25 -8.76
C TRP A 109 8.88 -1.35 -9.97
N THR A 110 8.00 -0.36 -10.13
CA THR A 110 8.17 0.70 -11.12
C THR A 110 7.68 2.04 -10.60
N LEU A 111 8.30 3.10 -11.08
CA LEU A 111 7.90 4.48 -10.85
C LEU A 111 7.48 5.05 -12.20
N VAL A 112 6.31 5.69 -12.24
CA VAL A 112 5.76 6.35 -13.42
C VAL A 112 5.41 7.80 -13.10
N SER A 113 5.51 8.67 -14.09
CA SER A 113 5.16 10.10 -14.01
C SER A 113 4.25 10.49 -15.18
#